data_0f13e39a755afde2907940dd7ab02003
#
_entry.id   0f13e39a755afde2907940dd7ab02003
#
_cell.length_a   1.000
_cell.length_b   1.000
_cell.length_c   1.000
_cell.angle_alpha   90.00
_cell.angle_beta   90.00
_cell.angle_gamma   90.00
#
_symmetry.space_group_name_H-M   'P 1'
#
loop_
_entity.id
_entity.type
_entity.pdbx_description
1 polymer ?
#
loop_
_entity_poly.entity_id
_entity_poly.type
_entity_poly.pdbx_seq_one_letter_code
_entity_poly.pdbx_strand_id
1 'polypeptide(L)'
;IIPAIKKAQAKGILVSGPYPADTIFLKAEEFNTERSRTIDCVIAMYHDQGLIPLKLTGFKDAVNITLGLPFARTSPAHGTAFDIAGYNIASAASLMQAIKTAIQCAQNLRKA
;
A
#
# COMPACT_ATOMS: atom_id res chain seq x y z
N ILE A 1 8.86 -18.27 -2.38
CA ILE A 1 9.36 -16.91 -2.07
C ILE A 1 10.83 -16.79 -2.47
N ILE A 2 11.76 -17.57 -1.89
CA ILE A 2 13.21 -17.46 -2.15
C ILE A 2 13.58 -17.49 -3.64
N PRO A 3 13.07 -18.39 -4.50
CA PRO A 3 13.36 -18.34 -5.93
C PRO A 3 12.89 -17.05 -6.62
N ALA A 4 11.76 -16.47 -6.17
CA ALA A 4 11.26 -15.20 -6.72
C ALA A 4 12.16 -14.02 -6.32
N ILE A 5 12.65 -13.99 -5.07
CA ILE A 5 13.63 -13.00 -4.61
C ILE A 5 14.89 -13.07 -5.47
N LYS A 6 15.47 -14.26 -5.68
CA LYS A 6 16.65 -14.44 -6.51
C LYS A 6 16.45 -13.96 -7.95
N LYS A 7 15.26 -14.23 -8.54
CA LYS A 7 14.92 -13.75 -9.91
C LYS A 7 14.79 -12.23 -9.96
N ALA A 8 14.24 -11.60 -8.93
CA ALA A 8 14.14 -10.15 -8.86
C ALA A 8 15.51 -9.49 -8.71
N GLN A 9 16.37 -10.04 -7.83
CA GLN A 9 17.76 -9.59 -7.66
C GLN A 9 18.56 -9.71 -8.96
N ALA A 10 18.39 -10.81 -9.71
CA ALA A 10 19.03 -10.98 -11.02
C ALA A 10 18.58 -9.96 -12.07
N LYS A 11 17.45 -9.27 -11.86
CA LYS A 11 16.95 -8.15 -12.68
C LYS A 11 17.36 -6.78 -12.15
N GLY A 12 18.22 -6.71 -11.14
CA GLY A 12 18.67 -5.45 -10.53
C GLY A 12 17.68 -4.84 -9.52
N ILE A 13 16.62 -5.56 -9.13
CA ILE A 13 15.67 -5.07 -8.13
C ILE A 13 16.27 -5.30 -6.74
N LEU A 14 16.36 -4.24 -5.94
CA LEU A 14 16.80 -4.31 -4.55
C LEU A 14 15.69 -4.92 -3.69
N VAL A 15 15.73 -6.22 -3.51
CA VAL A 15 14.75 -6.97 -2.72
C VAL A 15 15.45 -7.86 -1.72
N SER A 16 14.91 -7.97 -0.52
CA SER A 16 15.42 -8.81 0.57
C SER A 16 14.28 -9.60 1.21
N GLY A 17 14.64 -10.62 1.96
CA GLY A 17 13.69 -11.53 2.64
C GLY A 17 13.99 -13.01 2.36
N PRO A 18 13.05 -13.93 2.70
CA PRO A 18 11.78 -13.65 3.39
C PRO A 18 11.99 -13.20 4.83
N TYR A 19 11.07 -12.39 5.32
CA TYR A 19 11.04 -11.95 6.72
C TYR A 19 9.82 -12.50 7.44
N PRO A 20 9.87 -12.68 8.77
CA PRO A 20 8.69 -12.99 9.56
C PRO A 20 7.65 -11.87 9.45
N ALA A 21 6.39 -12.24 9.24
CA ALA A 21 5.32 -11.29 8.97
C ALA A 21 4.93 -10.43 10.18
N ASP A 22 5.17 -10.95 11.38
CA ASP A 22 4.91 -10.30 12.66
C ASP A 22 5.91 -9.19 13.00
N THR A 23 7.10 -9.21 12.39
CA THR A 23 8.20 -8.28 12.73
C THR A 23 8.61 -7.37 11.59
N ILE A 24 8.29 -7.70 10.33
CA ILE A 24 8.75 -6.90 9.18
C ILE A 24 8.22 -5.46 9.20
N PHE A 25 6.99 -5.24 9.66
CA PHE A 25 6.40 -3.90 9.72
C PHE A 25 7.03 -3.04 10.80
N LEU A 26 7.40 -3.62 11.95
CA LEU A 26 8.18 -2.94 12.99
C LEU A 26 9.56 -2.53 12.47
N LYS A 27 10.24 -3.45 11.77
CA LYS A 27 11.53 -3.14 11.12
C LYS A 27 11.39 -2.05 10.06
N ALA A 28 10.33 -2.08 9.24
CA ALA A 28 10.10 -1.07 8.23
C ALA A 28 9.88 0.32 8.85
N GLU A 29 9.20 0.42 9.99
CA GLU A 29 9.02 1.65 10.74
C GLU A 29 10.35 2.12 11.35
N GLU A 30 11.10 1.23 12.01
CA GLU A 30 12.39 1.51 12.64
C GLU A 30 13.44 1.99 11.64
N PHE A 31 13.51 1.36 10.46
CA PHE A 31 14.48 1.70 9.41
C PHE A 31 14.08 2.91 8.55
N ASN A 32 12.79 3.27 8.52
CA ASN A 32 12.29 4.42 7.78
C ASN A 32 12.17 5.65 8.68
N THR A 33 13.29 6.15 9.15
CA THR A 33 13.36 7.42 9.86
C THR A 33 13.43 8.59 8.87
N GLU A 34 13.22 9.84 9.35
CA GLU A 34 13.34 11.05 8.52
C GLU A 34 14.72 11.18 7.82
N ARG A 35 15.76 10.53 8.36
CA ARG A 35 17.13 10.58 7.85
C ARG A 35 17.54 9.40 6.98
N SER A 36 16.78 8.31 6.97
CA SER A 36 17.13 7.11 6.22
C SER A 36 15.87 6.32 5.86
N ARG A 37 15.59 6.21 4.58
CA ARG A 37 14.57 5.28 4.06
C ARG A 37 15.28 4.09 3.44
N THR A 38 15.16 2.94 4.07
CA THR A 38 15.80 1.69 3.62
C THR A 38 14.80 0.68 3.07
N ILE A 39 13.50 0.86 3.33
CA ILE A 39 12.42 0.01 2.83
C ILE A 39 11.36 0.90 2.18
N ASP A 40 11.20 0.78 0.86
CA ASP A 40 10.20 1.51 0.10
C ASP A 40 8.85 0.80 0.07
N CYS A 41 8.85 -0.55 0.17
CA CYS A 41 7.66 -1.37 0.02
C CYS A 41 7.80 -2.70 0.75
N VAL A 42 6.72 -3.17 1.35
CA VAL A 42 6.59 -4.52 1.91
C VAL A 42 5.64 -5.34 1.04
N ILE A 43 6.11 -6.48 0.55
CA ILE A 43 5.30 -7.42 -0.24
C ILE A 43 4.68 -8.45 0.70
N ALA A 44 3.38 -8.37 0.89
CA ALA A 44 2.59 -9.33 1.65
C ALA A 44 2.12 -10.49 0.77
N MET A 45 2.07 -11.70 1.32
CA MET A 45 1.72 -12.89 0.56
C MET A 45 0.21 -13.13 0.50
N TYR A 46 -0.56 -12.53 1.39
CA TYR A 46 -2.02 -12.59 1.41
C TYR A 46 -2.61 -11.32 2.03
N HIS A 47 -3.92 -11.14 1.85
CA HIS A 47 -4.67 -9.95 2.21
C HIS A 47 -4.41 -9.48 3.65
N ASP A 48 -4.68 -10.30 4.65
CA ASP A 48 -4.63 -9.87 6.05
C ASP A 48 -3.21 -9.58 6.53
N GLN A 49 -2.20 -10.24 5.97
CA GLN A 49 -0.80 -9.99 6.27
C GLN A 49 -0.39 -8.53 6.00
N GLY A 50 -0.99 -7.91 4.98
CA GLY A 50 -0.75 -6.50 4.66
C GLY A 50 -1.79 -5.55 5.26
N LEU A 51 -3.06 -5.95 5.27
CA LEU A 51 -4.16 -5.05 5.65
C LEU A 51 -4.30 -4.86 7.16
N ILE A 52 -3.90 -5.82 7.99
CA ILE A 52 -3.92 -5.66 9.45
C ILE A 52 -2.98 -4.51 9.87
N PRO A 53 -1.68 -4.52 9.55
CA PRO A 53 -0.78 -3.43 9.90
C PRO A 53 -1.18 -2.11 9.25
N LEU A 54 -1.64 -2.10 8.00
CA LEU A 54 -2.13 -0.90 7.33
C LEU A 54 -3.29 -0.25 8.09
N LYS A 55 -4.26 -1.03 8.54
CA LYS A 55 -5.42 -0.52 9.28
C LYS A 55 -5.06 -0.01 10.68
N LEU A 56 -4.03 -0.58 11.28
CA LEU A 56 -3.55 -0.13 12.60
C LEU A 56 -2.78 1.20 12.53
N THR A 57 -2.01 1.42 11.46
CA THR A 57 -1.10 2.56 11.35
C THR A 57 -1.66 3.74 10.55
N GLY A 58 -2.46 3.52 9.52
CA GLY A 58 -2.82 4.59 8.60
C GLY A 58 -4.17 4.44 7.90
N PHE A 59 -5.16 3.83 8.54
CA PHE A 59 -6.43 3.50 7.88
C PHE A 59 -7.16 4.69 7.25
N LYS A 60 -7.08 5.88 7.86
CA LYS A 60 -7.81 7.09 7.40
C LYS A 60 -7.31 7.60 6.05
N ASP A 61 -6.00 7.43 5.77
CA ASP A 61 -5.36 7.95 4.56
C ASP A 61 -4.99 6.84 3.57
N ALA A 62 -5.29 5.59 3.90
CA ALA A 62 -4.97 4.45 3.07
C ALA A 62 -5.77 4.45 1.76
N VAL A 63 -5.08 4.15 0.66
CA VAL A 63 -5.64 4.06 -0.69
C VAL A 63 -5.29 2.70 -1.29
N ASN A 64 -6.27 2.05 -1.88
CA ASN A 64 -6.05 0.86 -2.69
C ASN A 64 -5.75 1.29 -4.14
N ILE A 65 -4.62 0.80 -4.70
CA ILE A 65 -4.20 1.09 -6.08
C ILE A 65 -4.02 -0.24 -6.82
N THR A 66 -4.63 -0.38 -7.98
CA THR A 66 -4.37 -1.51 -8.87
C THR A 66 -3.25 -1.13 -9.85
N LEU A 67 -2.11 -1.79 -9.76
CA LEU A 67 -0.96 -1.56 -10.63
C LEU A 67 -1.03 -2.41 -11.90
N GLY A 68 -0.32 -1.99 -12.97
CA GLY A 68 -0.21 -2.72 -14.24
C GLY A 68 -1.39 -2.51 -15.19
N LEU A 69 -2.31 -1.61 -14.91
CA LEU A 69 -3.39 -1.22 -15.83
C LEU A 69 -2.95 -0.03 -16.72
N PRO A 70 -3.48 0.11 -17.95
CA PRO A 70 -3.19 1.25 -18.82
C PRO A 70 -3.89 2.55 -18.37
N PHE A 71 -4.58 2.53 -17.25
CA PHE A 71 -5.26 3.66 -16.62
C PHE A 71 -5.12 3.61 -15.10
N ALA A 72 -5.26 4.74 -14.43
CA ALA A 72 -5.23 4.81 -12.98
C ALA A 72 -6.52 4.24 -12.37
N ARG A 73 -6.38 3.25 -11.48
CA ARG A 73 -7.48 2.69 -10.69
C ARG A 73 -7.14 2.76 -9.22
N THR A 74 -7.87 3.59 -8.51
CA THR A 74 -7.75 3.77 -7.06
C THR A 74 -9.11 3.58 -6.40
N SER A 75 -9.11 3.19 -5.13
CA SER A 75 -10.31 3.15 -4.31
C SER A 75 -9.97 3.42 -2.84
N PRO A 76 -10.94 3.88 -2.02
CA PRO A 76 -10.75 3.95 -0.58
C PRO A 76 -10.49 2.57 0.01
N ALA A 77 -9.79 2.54 1.14
CA ALA A 77 -9.42 1.30 1.81
C ALA A 77 -10.50 0.75 2.77
N HIS A 78 -11.60 1.48 2.96
CA HIS A 78 -12.71 1.02 3.81
C HIS A 78 -13.62 0.02 3.09
N GLY A 79 -14.36 -0.78 3.85
CA GLY A 79 -15.38 -1.71 3.38
C GLY A 79 -16.75 -1.04 3.17
N THR A 80 -17.79 -1.85 3.07
CA THR A 80 -19.18 -1.44 2.82
C THR A 80 -19.82 -0.63 3.94
N ALA A 81 -19.33 -0.78 5.18
CA ALA A 81 -19.77 -0.02 6.37
C ALA A 81 -21.32 0.05 6.51
N PHE A 82 -21.97 -1.11 6.43
CA PHE A 82 -23.44 -1.23 6.51
C PHE A 82 -24.02 -0.67 7.80
N ASP A 83 -23.26 -0.71 8.88
CA ASP A 83 -23.61 -0.20 10.20
C ASP A 83 -23.84 1.31 10.25
N ILE A 84 -23.24 2.06 9.33
CA ILE A 84 -23.38 3.53 9.24
C ILE A 84 -24.06 3.98 7.94
N ALA A 85 -24.54 3.05 7.11
CA ALA A 85 -25.22 3.36 5.88
C ALA A 85 -26.53 4.15 6.14
N GLY A 86 -26.71 5.26 5.45
CA GLY A 86 -27.87 6.13 5.61
C GLY A 86 -27.80 7.16 6.76
N TYR A 87 -26.82 7.06 7.68
CA TYR A 87 -26.68 7.99 8.81
C TYR A 87 -25.89 9.26 8.48
N ASN A 88 -25.33 9.36 7.31
CA ASN A 88 -24.55 10.54 6.84
C ASN A 88 -23.35 10.90 7.77
N ILE A 89 -22.73 9.90 8.39
CA ILE A 89 -21.59 10.04 9.32
C ILE A 89 -20.29 9.42 8.78
N ALA A 90 -20.30 8.89 7.55
CA ALA A 90 -19.13 8.29 6.92
C ALA A 90 -18.03 9.33 6.68
N SER A 91 -16.78 8.97 6.96
CA SER A 91 -15.62 9.83 6.64
C SER A 91 -15.31 9.79 5.14
N ALA A 92 -15.19 10.95 4.52
CA ALA A 92 -14.77 11.08 3.12
C ALA A 92 -13.23 11.07 2.93
N ALA A 93 -12.44 11.04 3.99
CA ALA A 93 -10.98 11.23 3.94
C ALA A 93 -10.27 10.26 3.00
N SER A 94 -10.52 8.96 3.13
CA SER A 94 -9.92 7.93 2.28
C SER A 94 -10.33 8.07 0.80
N LEU A 95 -11.58 8.45 0.51
CA LEU A 95 -12.03 8.71 -0.86
C LEU A 95 -11.34 9.94 -1.45
N MET A 96 -11.19 11.01 -0.69
CA MET A 96 -10.45 12.20 -1.13
C MET A 96 -8.99 11.88 -1.45
N GLN A 97 -8.33 11.06 -0.62
CA GLN A 97 -6.97 10.58 -0.90
C GLN A 97 -6.92 9.69 -2.14
N ALA A 98 -7.90 8.81 -2.34
CA ALA A 98 -7.99 7.98 -3.54
C ALA A 98 -8.10 8.84 -4.81
N ILE A 99 -8.90 9.90 -4.80
CA ILE A 99 -9.04 10.85 -5.94
C ILE A 99 -7.71 11.57 -6.21
N LYS A 100 -7.06 12.11 -5.18
CA LYS A 100 -5.75 12.78 -5.32
C LYS A 100 -4.70 11.84 -5.91
N THR A 101 -4.64 10.61 -5.41
CA THR A 101 -3.73 9.57 -5.90
C THR A 101 -4.03 9.19 -7.34
N ALA A 102 -5.31 9.08 -7.72
CA ALA A 102 -5.69 8.81 -9.12
C ALA A 102 -5.19 9.91 -10.08
N ILE A 103 -5.29 11.18 -9.67
CA ILE A 103 -4.80 12.32 -10.46
C ILE A 103 -3.29 12.22 -10.66
N GLN A 104 -2.53 11.95 -9.60
CA GLN A 104 -1.07 11.78 -9.67
C GLN A 104 -0.67 10.60 -10.57
N CYS A 105 -1.33 9.45 -10.41
CA CYS A 105 -1.08 8.28 -11.25
C CYS A 105 -1.39 8.58 -12.74
N ALA A 106 -2.51 9.23 -13.04
CA ALA A 106 -2.89 9.58 -14.41
C ALA A 106 -1.90 10.57 -15.05
N GLN A 107 -1.40 11.54 -14.27
CA GLN A 107 -0.36 12.47 -14.74
C GLN A 107 0.96 11.76 -15.05
N ASN A 108 1.35 10.77 -14.24
CA ASN A 108 2.57 10.00 -14.46
C ASN A 108 2.45 9.07 -15.67
N LEU A 109 1.30 8.42 -15.86
CA LEU A 109 1.02 7.59 -17.05
C LEU A 109 1.10 8.36 -18.37
N ARG A 110 0.81 9.68 -18.36
CA ARG A 110 0.93 10.54 -19.57
C ARG A 110 2.37 10.93 -19.90
N LYS A 111 3.30 10.76 -18.95
CA LYS A 111 4.72 11.13 -19.11
C LYS A 111 5.60 9.93 -19.48
N ALA A 112 5.11 8.71 -19.30
CA ALA A 112 5.77 7.46 -19.62
C ALA A 112 5.47 7.00 -21.03
#